data_ac5c412f5e852334e651371e5da23a2a
#
_entry.id   ac5c412f5e852334e651371e5da23a2a
#
_cell.length_a   1.000
_cell.length_b   1.000
_cell.length_c   1.000
_cell.angle_alpha   90.00
_cell.angle_beta   90.00
_cell.angle_gamma   90.00
#
_symmetry.space_group_name_H-M   'P 1'
#
loop_
_entity.id
_entity.type
_entity.pdbx_description
1 polymer ?
#
loop_
_entity_poly.entity_id
_entity_poly.type
_entity_poly.pdbx_seq_one_letter_code
_entity_poly.pdbx_strand_id
1 'polypeptide(L)'
;GTPLALSSLIGPDKYVLLDFWASWCGPCRAEAPYMVAAYKKFAPKGFDIYAVSLDKDADAWKKGIANLDLTWKHVSELRFWESSAAEAYGVRSIPSNVLIGPDGTIVARNLMGHDLYNKLAELLDQPASPKQKQEKK
;
A
#
# COMPACT_ATOMS: atom_id res chain seq x y z
N GLY A 1 16.62 -5.15 -10.26
CA GLY A 1 15.72 -6.21 -10.61
C GLY A 1 14.82 -5.84 -11.77
N THR A 2 13.93 -6.72 -12.12
CA THR A 2 12.96 -6.47 -13.19
C THR A 2 11.96 -5.41 -12.75
N PRO A 3 11.71 -4.40 -13.59
CA PRO A 3 10.69 -3.40 -13.24
C PRO A 3 9.30 -4.03 -13.09
N LEU A 4 8.55 -3.52 -12.13
CA LEU A 4 7.17 -3.95 -11.89
C LEU A 4 6.26 -2.73 -11.97
N ALA A 5 5.36 -2.72 -12.94
CA ALA A 5 4.46 -1.59 -13.13
C ALA A 5 3.27 -1.69 -12.19
N LEU A 6 2.90 -0.56 -11.57
CA LEU A 6 1.72 -0.47 -10.70
C LEU A 6 0.47 -0.92 -11.46
N SER A 7 0.34 -0.54 -12.74
CA SER A 7 -0.82 -0.88 -13.54
C SER A 7 -1.07 -2.39 -13.63
N SER A 8 -0.03 -3.22 -13.45
CA SER A 8 -0.18 -4.67 -13.49
C SER A 8 -0.99 -5.21 -12.31
N LEU A 9 -1.14 -4.44 -11.24
CA LEU A 9 -1.87 -4.85 -10.05
C LEU A 9 -3.30 -4.32 -10.01
N ILE A 10 -3.63 -3.36 -10.88
CA ILE A 10 -4.95 -2.76 -10.92
C ILE A 10 -5.88 -3.62 -11.77
N GLY A 11 -7.08 -3.86 -11.30
CA GLY A 11 -8.05 -4.64 -12.07
C GLY A 11 -9.33 -4.91 -11.31
N PRO A 12 -10.29 -5.61 -11.94
CA PRO A 12 -11.59 -5.88 -11.31
C PRO A 12 -11.43 -6.58 -9.97
N ASP A 13 -12.19 -6.13 -9.00
CA ASP A 13 -12.25 -6.70 -7.64
C ASP A 13 -10.93 -6.59 -6.87
N LYS A 14 -10.04 -5.68 -7.29
CA LYS A 14 -8.75 -5.49 -6.63
C LYS A 14 -8.62 -4.08 -6.06
N TYR A 15 -8.06 -4.00 -4.86
CA TYR A 15 -7.68 -2.74 -4.22
C TYR A 15 -6.18 -2.76 -3.99
N VAL A 16 -5.49 -1.70 -4.36
CA VAL A 16 -4.03 -1.62 -4.24
C VAL A 16 -3.65 -0.41 -3.40
N LEU A 17 -2.87 -0.64 -2.36
CA LEU A 17 -2.30 0.45 -1.57
C LEU A 17 -0.94 0.80 -2.17
N LEU A 18 -0.84 2.00 -2.72
CA LEU A 18 0.44 2.54 -3.18
C LEU A 18 1.07 3.23 -1.97
N ASP A 19 2.13 2.64 -1.45
CA ASP A 19 2.75 3.06 -0.20
C ASP A 19 4.14 3.63 -0.44
N PHE A 20 4.40 4.80 0.12
CA PHE A 20 5.72 5.46 0.02
C PHE A 20 6.40 5.38 1.39
N TRP A 21 7.62 4.83 1.42
CA TRP A 21 8.33 4.57 2.67
C TRP A 21 9.84 4.57 2.44
N ALA A 22 10.59 4.36 3.51
CA ALA A 22 12.02 4.11 3.42
C ALA A 22 12.45 3.32 4.66
N SER A 23 13.52 2.56 4.52
CA SER A 23 14.03 1.74 5.63
C SER A 23 14.52 2.60 6.81
N TRP A 24 14.95 3.84 6.53
CA TRP A 24 15.44 4.77 7.54
C TRP A 24 14.34 5.59 8.19
N CYS A 25 13.12 5.46 7.74
CA CYS A 25 12.00 6.28 8.22
C CYS A 25 11.37 5.66 9.46
N GLY A 26 11.54 6.28 10.62
CA GLY A 26 10.98 5.79 11.89
C GLY A 26 9.47 5.61 11.85
N PRO A 27 8.70 6.67 11.48
CA PRO A 27 7.24 6.53 11.40
C PRO A 27 6.79 5.46 10.40
N CYS A 28 7.52 5.25 9.30
CA CYS A 28 7.20 4.19 8.35
C CYS A 28 7.35 2.82 9.01
N ARG A 29 8.40 2.65 9.81
CA ARG A 29 8.62 1.39 10.52
C ARG A 29 7.54 1.14 11.56
N ALA A 30 7.04 2.21 12.20
CA ALA A 30 5.95 2.10 13.16
C ALA A 30 4.65 1.67 12.50
N GLU A 31 4.43 2.03 11.23
CA GLU A 31 3.24 1.63 10.48
C GLU A 31 3.29 0.19 9.98
N ALA A 32 4.47 -0.40 9.87
CA ALA A 32 4.63 -1.73 9.28
C ALA A 32 3.74 -2.81 9.92
N PRO A 33 3.63 -2.93 11.25
CA PRO A 33 2.77 -3.96 11.84
C PRO A 33 1.30 -3.82 11.43
N TYR A 34 0.82 -2.58 11.30
CA TYR A 34 -0.58 -2.34 10.87
C TYR A 34 -0.77 -2.79 9.42
N MET A 35 0.21 -2.54 8.57
CA MET A 35 0.15 -2.95 7.17
C MET A 35 0.24 -4.46 7.03
N VAL A 36 1.11 -5.11 7.81
CA VAL A 36 1.24 -6.57 7.80
C VAL A 36 -0.08 -7.22 8.21
N ALA A 37 -0.72 -6.72 9.28
CA ALA A 37 -2.00 -7.25 9.74
C ALA A 37 -3.08 -7.10 8.68
N ALA A 38 -3.17 -5.93 8.05
CA ALA A 38 -4.15 -5.68 7.00
C ALA A 38 -3.91 -6.57 5.79
N TYR A 39 -2.65 -6.73 5.42
CA TYR A 39 -2.29 -7.55 4.26
C TYR A 39 -2.67 -9.02 4.49
N LYS A 40 -2.36 -9.56 5.67
CA LYS A 40 -2.69 -10.95 5.99
C LYS A 40 -4.20 -11.20 5.93
N LYS A 41 -4.98 -10.25 6.41
CA LYS A 41 -6.43 -10.38 6.44
C LYS A 41 -7.06 -10.24 5.07
N PHE A 42 -6.64 -9.23 4.30
CA PHE A 42 -7.38 -8.82 3.11
C PHE A 42 -6.74 -9.23 1.78
N ALA A 43 -5.49 -9.71 1.75
CA ALA A 43 -4.88 -10.17 0.50
C ALA A 43 -5.73 -11.26 -0.17
N PRO A 44 -6.26 -12.25 0.56
CA PRO A 44 -7.13 -13.25 -0.08
C PRO A 44 -8.42 -12.67 -0.64
N LYS A 45 -8.78 -11.45 -0.26
CA LYS A 45 -10.02 -10.80 -0.69
C LYS A 45 -9.80 -9.79 -1.81
N GLY A 46 -8.59 -9.73 -2.36
CA GLY A 46 -8.30 -8.85 -3.48
C GLY A 46 -7.47 -7.61 -3.13
N PHE A 47 -6.90 -7.55 -1.93
CA PHE A 47 -6.04 -6.43 -1.52
C PHE A 47 -4.59 -6.74 -1.82
N ASP A 48 -3.86 -5.76 -2.36
CA ASP A 48 -2.42 -5.88 -2.56
C ASP A 48 -1.76 -4.56 -2.16
N ILE A 49 -0.45 -4.61 -1.95
CA ILE A 49 0.34 -3.43 -1.63
C ILE A 49 1.48 -3.32 -2.64
N TYR A 50 1.66 -2.11 -3.15
CA TYR A 50 2.76 -1.77 -4.05
C TYR A 50 3.57 -0.69 -3.35
N ALA A 51 4.71 -1.05 -2.79
CA ALA A 51 5.51 -0.17 -1.95
C ALA A 51 6.66 0.44 -2.74
N VAL A 52 6.74 1.78 -2.72
CA VAL A 52 7.80 2.53 -3.38
C VAL A 52 8.74 3.05 -2.30
N SER A 53 10.00 2.62 -2.36
CA SER A 53 11.00 3.04 -1.39
C SER A 53 11.73 4.29 -1.87
N LEU A 54 12.00 5.20 -0.94
CA LEU A 54 12.83 6.36 -1.16
C LEU A 54 14.25 6.15 -0.68
N ASP A 55 14.65 4.89 -0.48
CA ASP A 55 16.02 4.56 -0.09
C ASP A 55 17.02 4.91 -1.19
N LYS A 56 18.27 5.18 -0.80
CA LYS A 56 19.39 5.33 -1.72
C LYS A 56 20.26 4.07 -1.74
N ASP A 57 20.23 3.31 -0.66
CA ASP A 57 21.09 2.14 -0.45
C ASP A 57 20.28 0.86 -0.60
N ALA A 58 20.62 0.06 -1.60
CA ALA A 58 19.91 -1.19 -1.88
C ALA A 58 19.97 -2.16 -0.71
N ASP A 59 21.11 -2.25 -0.03
CA ASP A 59 21.26 -3.18 1.09
C ASP A 59 20.39 -2.78 2.27
N ALA A 60 20.32 -1.49 2.60
CA ALA A 60 19.47 -0.98 3.68
C ALA A 60 17.99 -1.24 3.33
N TRP A 61 17.62 -1.03 2.08
CA TRP A 61 16.26 -1.28 1.60
C TRP A 61 15.88 -2.75 1.79
N LYS A 62 16.73 -3.65 1.31
CA LYS A 62 16.46 -5.10 1.41
C LYS A 62 16.40 -5.57 2.86
N LYS A 63 17.28 -5.05 3.72
CA LYS A 63 17.25 -5.38 5.14
C LYS A 63 15.97 -4.88 5.82
N GLY A 64 15.52 -3.69 5.45
CA GLY A 64 14.28 -3.14 5.99
C GLY A 64 13.08 -4.02 5.62
N ILE A 65 13.01 -4.46 4.38
CA ILE A 65 11.94 -5.35 3.94
C ILE A 65 11.93 -6.63 4.77
N ALA A 66 13.11 -7.26 4.93
CA ALA A 66 13.21 -8.51 5.67
C ALA A 66 12.89 -8.32 7.16
N ASN A 67 13.45 -7.28 7.78
CA ASN A 67 13.30 -7.05 9.22
C ASN A 67 11.87 -6.69 9.62
N LEU A 68 11.13 -6.04 8.72
CA LEU A 68 9.75 -5.63 8.99
C LEU A 68 8.72 -6.62 8.43
N ASP A 69 9.19 -7.68 7.81
CA ASP A 69 8.33 -8.75 7.27
C ASP A 69 7.36 -8.24 6.20
N LEU A 70 7.86 -7.38 5.31
CA LEU A 70 7.05 -6.76 4.26
C LEU A 70 7.03 -7.66 3.03
N THR A 71 6.04 -8.53 2.94
CA THR A 71 6.00 -9.61 1.95
C THR A 71 5.34 -9.26 0.62
N TRP A 72 4.90 -8.02 0.47
CA TRP A 72 4.23 -7.55 -0.76
C TRP A 72 5.23 -7.03 -1.79
N LYS A 73 4.73 -6.42 -2.89
CA LYS A 73 5.56 -5.92 -3.99
C LYS A 73 6.34 -4.68 -3.58
N HIS A 74 7.62 -4.66 -3.92
CA HIS A 74 8.52 -3.55 -3.57
C HIS A 74 9.27 -3.06 -4.80
N VAL A 75 9.32 -1.74 -4.99
CA VAL A 75 10.12 -1.12 -6.03
C VAL A 75 10.89 0.06 -5.45
N SER A 76 12.01 0.41 -6.07
CA SER A 76 12.77 1.61 -5.71
C SER A 76 13.68 2.00 -6.86
N GLU A 77 13.79 3.31 -7.10
CA GLU A 77 14.77 3.83 -8.02
C GLU A 77 16.11 4.08 -7.31
N LEU A 78 16.12 3.94 -5.97
CA LEU A 78 17.29 4.20 -5.13
C LEU A 78 17.82 5.62 -5.30
N ARG A 79 16.89 6.56 -5.48
CA ARG A 79 17.22 7.96 -5.78
C ARG A 79 16.69 8.95 -4.75
N PHE A 80 16.32 8.45 -3.58
CA PHE A 80 15.84 9.28 -2.48
C PHE A 80 14.62 10.10 -2.95
N TRP A 81 14.60 11.40 -2.72
CA TRP A 81 13.45 12.25 -3.10
C TRP A 81 13.36 12.51 -4.61
N GLU A 82 14.31 12.01 -5.39
CA GLU A 82 14.24 12.10 -6.85
C GLU A 82 13.45 10.94 -7.46
N SER A 83 12.70 10.21 -6.64
CA SER A 83 11.81 9.15 -7.10
C SER A 83 10.75 9.71 -8.04
N SER A 84 10.62 9.15 -9.24
CA SER A 84 9.63 9.60 -10.21
C SER A 84 8.20 9.34 -9.73
N ALA A 85 7.98 8.24 -8.99
CA ALA A 85 6.67 7.92 -8.44
C ALA A 85 6.28 8.93 -7.36
N ALA A 86 7.21 9.29 -6.47
CA ALA A 86 6.94 10.29 -5.44
C ALA A 86 6.55 11.62 -6.07
N GLU A 87 7.27 12.03 -7.12
CA GLU A 87 6.95 13.26 -7.83
C GLU A 87 5.56 13.18 -8.47
N ALA A 88 5.27 12.08 -9.16
CA ALA A 88 4.00 11.91 -9.87
C ALA A 88 2.80 11.99 -8.95
N TYR A 89 2.91 11.50 -7.71
CA TYR A 89 1.80 11.49 -6.75
C TYR A 89 1.88 12.64 -5.75
N GLY A 90 2.82 13.57 -5.94
CA GLY A 90 2.95 14.75 -5.09
C GLY A 90 3.39 14.44 -3.67
N VAL A 91 4.15 13.36 -3.48
CA VAL A 91 4.60 12.93 -2.16
C VAL A 91 5.76 13.81 -1.70
N ARG A 92 5.60 14.46 -0.55
CA ARG A 92 6.60 15.35 0.03
C ARG A 92 7.08 14.90 1.40
N SER A 93 6.40 13.94 1.98
CA SER A 93 6.78 13.37 3.29
C SER A 93 6.39 11.90 3.30
N ILE A 94 7.01 11.12 4.17
CA ILE A 94 6.69 9.72 4.38
C ILE A 94 6.52 9.46 5.87
N PRO A 95 5.65 8.51 6.28
CA PRO A 95 4.86 7.63 5.42
C PRO A 95 3.74 8.36 4.69
N SER A 96 3.43 7.90 3.49
CA SER A 96 2.34 8.42 2.68
C SER A 96 1.79 7.28 1.86
N ASN A 97 0.48 7.24 1.66
CA ASN A 97 -0.10 6.20 0.83
C ASN A 97 -1.37 6.64 0.15
N VAL A 98 -1.74 5.89 -0.88
CA VAL A 98 -2.94 6.12 -1.69
C VAL A 98 -3.59 4.76 -1.93
N LEU A 99 -4.87 4.62 -1.62
CA LEU A 99 -5.61 3.40 -1.91
C LEU A 99 -6.31 3.54 -3.26
N ILE A 100 -6.01 2.62 -4.17
CA ILE A 100 -6.52 2.65 -5.54
C ILE A 100 -7.55 1.53 -5.71
N GLY A 101 -8.71 1.87 -6.24
CA GLY A 101 -9.81 0.93 -6.44
C GLY A 101 -9.71 0.15 -7.75
N PRO A 102 -10.69 -0.75 -7.98
CA PRO A 102 -10.66 -1.65 -9.14
C PRO A 102 -10.62 -0.97 -10.50
N ASP A 103 -11.14 0.24 -10.59
CA ASP A 103 -11.15 1.01 -11.85
C ASP A 103 -9.96 1.95 -11.99
N GLY A 104 -9.01 1.88 -11.05
CA GLY A 104 -7.82 2.72 -11.08
C GLY A 104 -7.98 4.08 -10.41
N THR A 105 -9.16 4.38 -9.84
CA THR A 105 -9.37 5.66 -9.15
C THR A 105 -8.87 5.60 -7.71
N ILE A 106 -8.48 6.76 -7.19
CA ILE A 106 -8.06 6.90 -5.79
C ILE A 106 -9.31 6.94 -4.91
N VAL A 107 -9.42 5.98 -3.98
CA VAL A 107 -10.57 5.92 -3.09
C VAL A 107 -10.26 6.46 -1.68
N ALA A 108 -8.98 6.55 -1.30
CA ALA A 108 -8.58 7.11 -0.02
C ALA A 108 -7.10 7.45 -0.05
N ARG A 109 -6.66 8.32 0.88
CA ARG A 109 -5.26 8.73 1.02
C ARG A 109 -4.84 8.68 2.48
N ASN A 110 -3.57 8.36 2.72
CA ASN A 110 -2.94 8.45 4.04
C ASN A 110 -3.70 7.68 5.11
N LEU A 111 -3.96 6.41 4.82
CA LEU A 111 -4.60 5.49 5.76
C LEU A 111 -3.54 4.92 6.70
N MET A 112 -3.49 5.46 7.91
CA MET A 112 -2.45 5.11 8.90
C MET A 112 -3.06 4.35 10.07
N GLY A 113 -2.22 3.51 10.71
CA GLY A 113 -2.63 2.74 11.89
C GLY A 113 -3.85 1.87 11.59
N HIS A 114 -4.81 1.90 12.47
CA HIS A 114 -6.03 1.10 12.32
C HIS A 114 -6.95 1.60 11.19
N ASP A 115 -6.75 2.81 10.70
CA ASP A 115 -7.60 3.36 9.63
C ASP A 115 -7.52 2.53 8.36
N LEU A 116 -6.33 2.00 8.04
CA LEU A 116 -6.17 1.15 6.87
C LEU A 116 -7.02 -0.11 7.00
N TYR A 117 -6.91 -0.81 8.14
CA TYR A 117 -7.67 -2.03 8.39
C TYR A 117 -9.18 -1.75 8.33
N ASN A 118 -9.60 -0.68 8.99
CA ASN A 118 -11.02 -0.33 9.05
C ASN A 118 -11.58 0.00 7.67
N LYS A 119 -10.81 0.71 6.84
CA LYS A 119 -11.25 1.04 5.48
C LYS A 119 -11.37 -0.20 4.61
N LEU A 120 -10.42 -1.11 4.72
CA LEU A 120 -10.47 -2.36 3.97
C LEU A 120 -11.62 -3.25 4.43
N ALA A 121 -11.92 -3.27 5.73
CA ALA A 121 -13.07 -4.00 6.23
C ALA A 121 -14.38 -3.43 5.67
N GLU A 122 -14.46 -2.11 5.58
CA GLU A 122 -15.61 -1.44 4.98
C GLU A 122 -15.79 -1.85 3.52
N LEU A 123 -14.71 -1.95 2.77
CA LEU A 123 -14.74 -2.21 1.34
C LEU A 123 -14.84 -3.70 0.99
N LEU A 124 -14.24 -4.57 1.79
CA LEU A 124 -14.05 -5.98 1.44
C LEU A 124 -14.78 -6.97 2.35
N ASP A 125 -15.18 -6.55 3.54
CA ASP A 125 -15.93 -7.41 4.47
C ASP A 125 -17.43 -7.10 4.49
N GLN A 126 -17.94 -6.42 3.46
CA GLN A 126 -19.36 -6.12 3.36
C GLN A 126 -20.14 -7.42 3.18
N PRO A 127 -21.31 -7.57 3.85
CA PRO A 127 -22.18 -8.70 3.57
C PRO A 127 -22.61 -8.66 2.11
N ALA A 128 -22.71 -9.75 1.50
CA ALA A 128 -23.20 -9.79 0.14
C ALA A 128 -24.65 -9.32 0.11
N SER A 129 -25.22 -8.59 -0.09
CA SER A 129 -26.19 -7.95 0.02
C SER A 129 -26.78 -7.36 -0.52
N PRO A 130 -27.06 -7.28 -0.46
CA PRO A 130 -27.30 -6.86 -0.92
C PRO A 130 -27.64 -6.10 -1.25
N LYS A 131 -27.80 -6.65 -1.52
CA LYS A 131 -27.63 -6.25 -1.45
C LYS A 131 -27.57 -5.55 -1.21
N GLN A 132 -27.81 -5.89 -0.87
CA GLN A 132 -27.43 -5.74 -0.11
C GLN A 132 -27.26 -4.94 0.33
N LYS A 133 -27.84 -5.11 0.28
CA LYS A 133 -27.55 -4.63 1.03
C LYS A 133 -27.52 -3.48 1.06
N GLN A 134 -28.06 -3.56 0.70
CA GLN A 134 -27.75 -2.86 1.13
C GLN A 134 -27.88 -2.08 1.51
N GLU A 135 -28.30 -2.37 1.54
CA GLU A 135 -28.15 -2.06 2.34
C GLU A 135 -28.07 -1.49 2.95
N LYS A 136 -28.64 -1.65 2.94
CA LYS A 136 -28.44 -1.45 3.88
C LYS A 136 -28.47 -0.62 4.30
N LYS A 137 -28.79 -0.65 4.24
CA LYS A 137 -28.62 -0.27 4.98
C LYS A 137 -28.71 0.22 5.27
#